data_230fdbedb8d592d9a717fd6ca6ef082b
#
_entry.id   230fdbedb8d592d9a717fd6ca6ef082b
#
_cell.length_a   1.000
_cell.length_b   1.000
_cell.length_c   1.000
_cell.angle_alpha   90.00
_cell.angle_beta   90.00
_cell.angle_gamma   90.00
#
_symmetry.space_group_name_H-M   'P 1'
#
loop_
_entity.id
_entity.type
_entity.pdbx_description
1 polymer ?
#
loop_
_entity_poly.entity_id
_entity_poly.type
_entity_poly.pdbx_seq_one_letter_code
_entity_poly.pdbx_strand_id
1 'polypeptide(L)'
;MSDSVGMSFKAKMNNLAKKLGLRPQTVIQNFMFERFLERLAKSAYRENFVVKGGVLISAMIGLAARSTMDMDATAVGLPMSQRSIRHAIGRIASEDVGDDVELVVVGVERIRIRVEGYGGIRVKLRAKFHGLCVRFSIDVTKGDAITPRPQTLRLASHFSDETRFSLLAYSIETILAEKCESILKRNVVGTRPRDYYDVYMLTRLRKVRPRIFRTALLSTFEKCGTSSLLSRTHDILLGILNSRVQGEYWLRYQQEFPYAKGIAFDDAVNSVASLLDSARLGS
;
A
#
# COMPACT_ATOMS: atom_id res chain seq x y z
N MET A 1 -29.93 -20.71 -6.41
CA MET A 1 -28.71 -21.05 -5.65
C MET A 1 -27.69 -19.91 -5.61
N SER A 2 -27.47 -19.15 -6.68
CA SER A 2 -26.51 -18.01 -6.73
C SER A 2 -26.77 -16.92 -5.67
N ASP A 3 -28.03 -16.55 -5.42
CA ASP A 3 -28.38 -15.47 -4.49
C ASP A 3 -28.12 -15.82 -3.01
N SER A 4 -28.26 -17.07 -2.62
CA SER A 4 -28.03 -17.51 -1.25
C SER A 4 -26.54 -17.47 -0.87
N VAL A 5 -25.65 -17.83 -1.80
CA VAL A 5 -24.18 -17.76 -1.60
C VAL A 5 -23.73 -16.32 -1.47
N GLY A 6 -24.22 -15.43 -2.34
CA GLY A 6 -23.91 -14.00 -2.27
C GLY A 6 -24.41 -13.33 -0.99
N MET A 7 -25.62 -13.69 -0.51
CA MET A 7 -26.15 -13.21 0.76
C MET A 7 -25.33 -13.71 1.95
N SER A 8 -24.98 -14.99 1.98
CA SER A 8 -24.13 -15.58 3.03
C SER A 8 -22.74 -14.93 3.06
N PHE A 9 -22.11 -14.72 1.91
CA PHE A 9 -20.84 -14.01 1.82
C PHE A 9 -20.95 -12.58 2.35
N LYS A 10 -21.98 -11.83 1.92
CA LYS A 10 -22.20 -10.45 2.39
C LYS A 10 -22.40 -10.39 3.91
N ALA A 11 -23.14 -11.34 4.47
CA ALA A 11 -23.30 -11.45 5.92
C ALA A 11 -21.98 -11.74 6.63
N LYS A 12 -21.15 -12.67 6.10
CA LYS A 12 -19.82 -12.97 6.61
C LYS A 12 -18.91 -11.73 6.58
N MET A 13 -18.90 -10.98 5.48
CA MET A 13 -18.10 -9.75 5.36
C MET A 13 -18.58 -8.63 6.30
N ASN A 14 -19.88 -8.49 6.49
CA ASN A 14 -20.46 -7.54 7.45
C ASN A 14 -20.07 -7.90 8.91
N ASN A 15 -20.11 -9.18 9.27
CA ASN A 15 -19.71 -9.63 10.60
C ASN A 15 -18.21 -9.41 10.84
N LEU A 16 -17.39 -9.71 9.84
CA LEU A 16 -15.95 -9.43 9.91
C LEU A 16 -15.68 -7.93 10.04
N ALA A 17 -16.38 -7.11 9.26
CA ALA A 17 -16.26 -5.66 9.34
C ALA A 17 -16.59 -5.13 10.74
N LYS A 18 -17.68 -5.60 11.36
CA LYS A 18 -18.03 -5.26 12.75
C LYS A 18 -16.93 -5.67 13.73
N LYS A 19 -16.41 -6.91 13.60
CA LYS A 19 -15.32 -7.43 14.45
C LYS A 19 -14.04 -6.59 14.35
N LEU A 20 -13.73 -6.09 13.15
CA LEU A 20 -12.52 -5.31 12.88
C LEU A 20 -12.71 -3.79 13.08
N GLY A 21 -13.91 -3.31 13.34
CA GLY A 21 -14.23 -1.89 13.39
C GLY A 21 -14.08 -1.18 12.05
N LEU A 22 -14.29 -1.90 10.94
CA LEU A 22 -14.13 -1.40 9.58
C LEU A 22 -15.48 -1.25 8.87
N ARG A 23 -15.51 -0.48 7.79
CA ARG A 23 -16.67 -0.41 6.89
C ARG A 23 -16.77 -1.71 6.08
N PRO A 24 -17.96 -2.31 5.88
CA PRO A 24 -18.13 -3.52 5.06
C PRO A 24 -17.53 -3.41 3.66
N GLN A 25 -17.68 -2.25 3.02
CA GLN A 25 -17.08 -1.94 1.72
C GLN A 25 -15.57 -2.15 1.72
N THR A 26 -14.88 -1.69 2.77
CA THR A 26 -13.42 -1.83 2.90
C THR A 26 -13.02 -3.31 2.99
N VAL A 27 -13.75 -4.11 3.76
CA VAL A 27 -13.48 -5.54 3.91
C VAL A 27 -13.69 -6.29 2.59
N ILE A 28 -14.80 -6.01 1.90
CA ILE A 28 -15.12 -6.61 0.60
C ILE A 28 -14.05 -6.23 -0.45
N GLN A 29 -13.61 -4.97 -0.46
CA GLN A 29 -12.58 -4.52 -1.40
C GLN A 29 -11.24 -5.20 -1.14
N ASN A 30 -10.83 -5.34 0.13
CA ASN A 30 -9.60 -6.06 0.47
C ASN A 30 -9.69 -7.55 0.13
N PHE A 31 -10.87 -8.18 0.24
CA PHE A 31 -11.10 -9.53 -0.28
C PHE A 31 -10.84 -9.59 -1.79
N MET A 32 -11.36 -8.65 -2.58
CA MET A 32 -11.12 -8.62 -4.03
C MET A 32 -9.65 -8.34 -4.37
N PHE A 33 -8.94 -7.55 -3.57
CA PHE A 33 -7.49 -7.38 -3.71
C PHE A 33 -6.75 -8.70 -3.52
N GLU A 34 -7.07 -9.47 -2.48
CA GLU A 34 -6.43 -10.78 -2.28
C GLU A 34 -6.73 -11.74 -3.42
N ARG A 35 -7.96 -11.77 -3.94
CA ARG A 35 -8.29 -12.59 -5.12
C ARG A 35 -7.45 -12.23 -6.35
N PHE A 36 -7.19 -10.93 -6.56
CA PHE A 36 -6.29 -10.49 -7.61
C PHE A 36 -4.82 -10.87 -7.33
N LEU A 37 -4.35 -10.68 -6.10
CA LEU A 37 -2.97 -11.01 -5.71
C LEU A 37 -2.68 -12.51 -5.82
N GLU A 38 -3.64 -13.37 -5.51
CA GLU A 38 -3.51 -14.82 -5.68
C GLU A 38 -3.38 -15.18 -7.17
N ARG A 39 -4.18 -14.55 -8.04
CA ARG A 39 -4.05 -14.70 -9.50
C ARG A 39 -2.69 -14.22 -10.00
N LEU A 40 -2.22 -13.08 -9.51
CA LEU A 40 -0.88 -12.59 -9.83
C LEU A 40 0.20 -13.62 -9.47
N ALA A 41 0.10 -14.22 -8.28
CA ALA A 41 1.06 -15.22 -7.81
C ALA A 41 1.12 -16.48 -8.68
N LYS A 42 -0.01 -16.89 -9.28
CA LYS A 42 -0.11 -18.04 -10.17
C LYS A 42 0.22 -17.72 -11.63
N SER A 43 0.13 -16.44 -12.02
CA SER A 43 0.28 -16.00 -13.41
C SER A 43 1.73 -16.02 -13.91
N ALA A 44 1.89 -16.03 -15.22
CA ALA A 44 3.17 -15.84 -15.88
C ALA A 44 3.80 -14.45 -15.61
N TYR A 45 3.01 -13.49 -15.07
CA TYR A 45 3.43 -12.13 -14.75
C TYR A 45 3.88 -11.94 -13.30
N ARG A 46 3.99 -13.00 -12.50
CA ARG A 46 4.38 -12.92 -11.08
C ARG A 46 5.70 -12.18 -10.82
N GLU A 47 6.64 -12.28 -11.75
CA GLU A 47 7.96 -11.62 -11.69
C GLU A 47 7.95 -10.19 -12.27
N ASN A 48 6.84 -9.77 -12.89
CA ASN A 48 6.72 -8.49 -13.55
C ASN A 48 6.02 -7.40 -12.72
N PHE A 49 5.39 -7.77 -11.60
CA PHE A 49 4.72 -6.82 -10.72
C PHE A 49 5.23 -6.96 -9.29
N VAL A 50 5.80 -5.87 -8.80
CA VAL A 50 6.27 -5.77 -7.41
C VAL A 50 5.21 -5.02 -6.61
N VAL A 51 4.57 -5.70 -5.68
CA VAL A 51 3.49 -5.13 -4.85
C VAL A 51 4.06 -4.13 -3.86
N LYS A 52 3.36 -2.99 -3.68
CA LYS A 52 3.75 -1.92 -2.78
C LYS A 52 2.54 -1.25 -2.12
N GLY A 53 2.78 -0.15 -1.40
CA GLY A 53 1.72 0.71 -0.87
C GLY A 53 0.89 0.07 0.24
N GLY A 54 -0.34 0.56 0.37
CA GLY A 54 -1.23 0.21 1.46
C GLY A 54 -1.64 -1.26 1.51
N VAL A 55 -1.82 -1.91 0.35
CA VAL A 55 -2.18 -3.33 0.28
C VAL A 55 -1.06 -4.22 0.81
N LEU A 56 0.20 -3.89 0.52
CA LEU A 56 1.34 -4.62 1.06
C LEU A 56 1.46 -4.44 2.58
N ILE A 57 1.29 -3.21 3.09
CA ILE A 57 1.30 -2.95 4.52
C ILE A 57 0.19 -3.74 5.22
N SER A 58 -1.05 -3.71 4.69
CA SER A 58 -2.17 -4.50 5.20
C SER A 58 -1.85 -5.99 5.26
N ALA A 59 -1.26 -6.53 4.20
CA ALA A 59 -0.83 -7.92 4.14
C ALA A 59 0.28 -8.27 5.16
N MET A 60 1.13 -7.31 5.51
CA MET A 60 2.22 -7.49 6.47
C MET A 60 1.76 -7.45 7.93
N ILE A 61 0.88 -6.50 8.29
CA ILE A 61 0.53 -6.25 9.70
C ILE A 61 -0.92 -6.59 10.05
N GLY A 62 -1.69 -7.04 9.07
CA GLY A 62 -3.07 -7.48 9.23
C GLY A 62 -4.10 -6.40 8.92
N LEU A 63 -5.25 -6.84 8.38
CA LEU A 63 -6.35 -5.96 7.97
C LEU A 63 -6.94 -5.16 9.15
N ALA A 64 -6.92 -5.74 10.35
CA ALA A 64 -7.36 -5.08 11.58
C ALA A 64 -6.48 -3.88 11.96
N ALA A 65 -5.17 -3.98 11.67
CA ALA A 65 -4.21 -2.93 11.98
C ALA A 65 -4.08 -1.91 10.85
N ARG A 66 -4.38 -2.30 9.60
CA ARG A 66 -4.24 -1.42 8.45
C ARG A 66 -5.11 -1.88 7.29
N SER A 67 -6.15 -1.15 6.99
CA SER A 67 -6.97 -1.37 5.79
C SER A 67 -6.61 -0.38 4.68
N THR A 68 -6.90 -0.75 3.43
CA THR A 68 -6.64 0.12 2.26
C THR A 68 -7.76 0.03 1.25
N MET A 69 -7.91 1.10 0.47
CA MET A 69 -8.81 1.16 -0.69
C MET A 69 -8.04 1.27 -2.01
N ASP A 70 -6.70 1.32 -1.94
CA ASP A 70 -5.81 1.48 -3.08
C ASP A 70 -4.89 0.25 -3.21
N MET A 71 -4.64 -0.18 -4.44
CA MET A 71 -3.65 -1.19 -4.78
C MET A 71 -2.59 -0.57 -5.69
N ASP A 72 -1.35 -0.65 -5.26
CA ASP A 72 -0.19 -0.11 -5.98
C ASP A 72 0.80 -1.22 -6.33
N ALA A 73 1.38 -1.15 -7.52
CA ALA A 73 2.45 -2.04 -7.95
C ALA A 73 3.46 -1.33 -8.84
N THR A 74 4.71 -1.79 -8.82
CA THR A 74 5.74 -1.36 -9.75
C THR A 74 5.95 -2.42 -10.83
N ALA A 75 5.85 -2.03 -12.10
CA ALA A 75 6.11 -2.92 -13.23
C ALA A 75 7.62 -3.04 -13.48
N VAL A 76 8.08 -4.28 -13.65
CA VAL A 76 9.48 -4.64 -13.95
C VAL A 76 9.51 -5.47 -15.23
N GLY A 77 10.40 -5.14 -16.16
CA GLY A 77 10.56 -5.90 -17.40
C GLY A 77 9.42 -5.74 -18.42
N LEU A 78 8.44 -4.85 -18.17
CA LEU A 78 7.32 -4.60 -19.07
C LEU A 78 7.39 -3.21 -19.72
N PRO A 79 6.93 -3.08 -20.98
CA PRO A 79 6.71 -1.76 -21.58
C PRO A 79 5.62 -1.00 -20.84
N MET A 80 5.88 0.27 -20.49
CA MET A 80 4.93 1.11 -19.76
C MET A 80 3.94 1.80 -20.75
N SER A 81 3.14 1.00 -21.44
CA SER A 81 2.07 1.44 -22.31
C SER A 81 0.71 0.94 -21.81
N GLN A 82 -0.35 1.71 -22.07
CA GLN A 82 -1.72 1.30 -21.69
C GLN A 82 -2.07 -0.07 -22.29
N ARG A 83 -1.62 -0.35 -23.50
CA ARG A 83 -1.87 -1.65 -24.19
C ARG A 83 -1.16 -2.80 -23.45
N SER A 84 0.14 -2.65 -23.15
CA SER A 84 0.93 -3.68 -22.49
C SER A 84 0.42 -3.97 -21.08
N ILE A 85 0.18 -2.92 -20.28
CA ILE A 85 -0.31 -3.07 -18.89
C ILE A 85 -1.74 -3.61 -18.87
N ARG A 86 -2.64 -3.15 -19.77
CA ARG A 86 -3.98 -3.72 -19.93
C ARG A 86 -3.92 -5.21 -20.23
N HIS A 87 -3.04 -5.61 -21.16
CA HIS A 87 -2.89 -7.02 -21.55
C HIS A 87 -2.41 -7.86 -20.35
N ALA A 88 -1.34 -7.44 -19.69
CA ALA A 88 -0.79 -8.16 -18.54
C ALA A 88 -1.80 -8.31 -17.40
N ILE A 89 -2.45 -7.20 -16.99
CA ILE A 89 -3.46 -7.23 -15.92
C ILE A 89 -4.69 -8.06 -16.36
N GLY A 90 -5.08 -8.02 -17.62
CA GLY A 90 -6.16 -8.85 -18.15
C GLY A 90 -5.85 -10.34 -18.08
N ARG A 91 -4.61 -10.74 -18.43
CA ARG A 91 -4.15 -12.12 -18.29
C ARG A 91 -4.11 -12.58 -16.82
N ILE A 92 -3.59 -11.72 -15.91
CA ILE A 92 -3.63 -12.00 -14.48
C ILE A 92 -5.09 -12.18 -14.00
N ALA A 93 -5.97 -11.28 -14.38
CA ALA A 93 -7.39 -11.32 -13.99
C ALA A 93 -8.11 -12.59 -14.47
N SER A 94 -7.67 -13.19 -15.57
CA SER A 94 -8.24 -14.43 -16.14
C SER A 94 -7.66 -15.72 -15.58
N GLU A 95 -6.65 -15.66 -14.68
CA GLU A 95 -6.12 -16.88 -14.04
C GLU A 95 -7.18 -17.54 -13.17
N ASP A 96 -7.28 -18.86 -13.27
CA ASP A 96 -8.17 -19.64 -12.42
C ASP A 96 -7.48 -19.96 -11.08
N VAL A 97 -8.12 -19.56 -10.01
CA VAL A 97 -7.66 -19.85 -8.63
C VAL A 97 -8.66 -20.70 -7.85
N GLY A 98 -9.72 -21.19 -8.52
CA GLY A 98 -10.75 -22.03 -7.90
C GLY A 98 -11.71 -21.24 -7.00
N ASP A 99 -11.88 -19.94 -7.26
CA ASP A 99 -12.87 -19.09 -6.60
C ASP A 99 -13.94 -18.66 -7.63
N ASP A 100 -15.12 -18.31 -7.19
CA ASP A 100 -16.21 -17.87 -8.07
C ASP A 100 -16.12 -16.37 -8.44
N VAL A 101 -14.93 -15.75 -8.32
CA VAL A 101 -14.73 -14.33 -8.59
C VAL A 101 -14.35 -14.10 -10.05
N GLU A 102 -15.22 -13.43 -10.81
CA GLU A 102 -14.91 -12.94 -12.15
C GLU A 102 -14.24 -11.56 -12.06
N LEU A 103 -13.02 -11.41 -12.58
CA LEU A 103 -12.30 -10.14 -12.67
C LEU A 103 -12.21 -9.70 -14.13
N VAL A 104 -12.64 -8.46 -14.42
CA VAL A 104 -12.62 -7.89 -15.77
C VAL A 104 -12.00 -6.50 -15.77
N VAL A 105 -11.07 -6.24 -16.70
CA VAL A 105 -10.53 -4.90 -16.93
C VAL A 105 -11.56 -4.06 -17.68
N VAL A 106 -12.06 -3.01 -17.04
CA VAL A 106 -13.10 -2.12 -17.57
C VAL A 106 -12.56 -0.78 -18.07
N GLY A 107 -11.34 -0.42 -17.72
CA GLY A 107 -10.73 0.84 -18.17
C GLY A 107 -9.24 0.90 -17.88
N VAL A 108 -8.53 1.71 -18.67
CA VAL A 108 -7.10 2.00 -18.47
C VAL A 108 -6.88 3.48 -18.76
N GLU A 109 -6.20 4.17 -17.88
CA GLU A 109 -5.89 5.59 -18.04
C GLU A 109 -4.47 5.91 -17.57
N ARG A 110 -3.87 6.94 -18.13
CA ARG A 110 -2.61 7.48 -17.62
C ARG A 110 -2.87 8.31 -16.39
N ILE A 111 -2.09 8.10 -15.34
CA ILE A 111 -2.10 8.95 -14.16
C ILE A 111 -0.84 9.82 -14.15
N ARG A 112 -1.04 11.12 -13.84
CA ARG A 112 0.08 12.03 -13.61
C ARG A 112 0.59 11.79 -12.20
N ILE A 113 1.80 11.26 -12.08
CA ILE A 113 2.52 11.27 -10.80
C ILE A 113 3.27 12.60 -10.77
N ARG A 114 3.15 13.35 -9.67
CA ARG A 114 3.70 14.72 -9.52
C ARG A 114 5.24 14.79 -9.49
N VAL A 115 5.93 13.71 -9.79
CA VAL A 115 7.39 13.67 -9.94
C VAL A 115 7.69 13.76 -11.42
N GLU A 116 8.50 14.72 -11.83
CA GLU A 116 8.88 14.94 -13.22
C GLU A 116 9.38 13.65 -13.88
N GLY A 117 8.76 13.30 -15.02
CA GLY A 117 9.20 12.22 -15.90
C GLY A 117 8.58 10.85 -15.67
N TYR A 118 7.84 10.60 -14.59
CA TYR A 118 7.25 9.27 -14.32
C TYR A 118 5.72 9.32 -14.26
N GLY A 119 5.09 8.98 -15.37
CA GLY A 119 3.67 8.69 -15.43
C GLY A 119 3.38 7.27 -14.94
N GLY A 120 2.25 7.08 -14.26
CA GLY A 120 1.69 5.76 -13.95
C GLY A 120 0.56 5.41 -14.91
N ILE A 121 0.10 4.18 -14.81
CA ILE A 121 -1.09 3.67 -15.49
C ILE A 121 -2.04 3.12 -14.43
N ARG A 122 -3.24 3.68 -14.39
CA ARG A 122 -4.35 3.15 -13.59
C ARG A 122 -5.15 2.17 -14.41
N VAL A 123 -5.29 0.95 -13.92
CA VAL A 123 -6.14 -0.08 -14.49
C VAL A 123 -7.38 -0.22 -13.62
N LYS A 124 -8.54 0.02 -14.20
CA LYS A 124 -9.84 -0.11 -13.52
C LYS A 124 -10.37 -1.52 -13.75
N LEU A 125 -10.70 -2.21 -12.67
CA LEU A 125 -11.26 -3.56 -12.67
C LEU A 125 -12.68 -3.55 -12.11
N ARG A 126 -13.44 -4.51 -12.57
CA ARG A 126 -14.72 -4.90 -12.01
C ARG A 126 -14.63 -6.36 -11.59
N ALA A 127 -14.89 -6.59 -10.30
CA ALA A 127 -15.05 -7.92 -9.72
C ALA A 127 -16.53 -8.25 -9.60
N LYS A 128 -16.93 -9.45 -10.00
CA LYS A 128 -18.26 -10.00 -9.77
C LYS A 128 -18.14 -11.27 -8.94
N PHE A 129 -19.02 -11.43 -7.99
CA PHE A 129 -19.10 -12.59 -7.13
C PHE A 129 -20.55 -12.78 -6.65
N HIS A 130 -21.26 -13.79 -7.14
CA HIS A 130 -22.63 -14.15 -6.72
C HIS A 130 -23.56 -12.93 -6.52
N GLY A 131 -23.74 -12.11 -7.55
CA GLY A 131 -24.59 -10.91 -7.52
C GLY A 131 -23.94 -9.65 -6.94
N LEU A 132 -22.79 -9.76 -6.28
CA LEU A 132 -22.01 -8.61 -5.85
C LEU A 132 -21.18 -8.07 -7.03
N CYS A 133 -21.10 -6.74 -7.11
CA CYS A 133 -20.26 -6.07 -8.09
C CYS A 133 -19.40 -5.02 -7.38
N VAL A 134 -18.08 -5.18 -7.44
CA VAL A 134 -17.11 -4.27 -6.80
C VAL A 134 -16.20 -3.70 -7.90
N ARG A 135 -15.98 -2.39 -7.84
CA ARG A 135 -15.01 -1.71 -8.72
C ARG A 135 -13.82 -1.28 -7.91
N PHE A 136 -12.64 -1.53 -8.42
CA PHE A 136 -11.39 -1.08 -7.84
C PHE A 136 -10.36 -0.75 -8.92
N SER A 137 -9.25 -0.17 -8.53
CA SER A 137 -8.17 0.18 -9.45
C SER A 137 -6.83 -0.33 -8.94
N ILE A 138 -5.93 -0.58 -9.87
CA ILE A 138 -4.52 -0.87 -9.62
C ILE A 138 -3.71 0.24 -10.27
N ASP A 139 -2.89 0.92 -9.48
CA ASP A 139 -1.97 1.95 -9.95
C ASP A 139 -0.60 1.31 -10.21
N VAL A 140 -0.21 1.28 -11.47
CA VAL A 140 1.05 0.69 -11.91
C VAL A 140 2.05 1.80 -12.23
N THR A 141 3.20 1.77 -11.56
CA THR A 141 4.34 2.66 -11.80
C THR A 141 5.51 1.91 -12.42
N LYS A 142 6.57 2.60 -12.82
CA LYS A 142 7.83 2.03 -13.30
C LYS A 142 9.01 2.88 -12.85
N GLY A 143 10.15 2.23 -12.63
CA GLY A 143 11.40 2.92 -12.36
C GLY A 143 11.55 3.40 -10.93
N ASP A 144 10.75 2.88 -10.00
CA ASP A 144 10.90 3.17 -8.58
C ASP A 144 12.24 2.64 -8.03
N ALA A 145 12.80 3.33 -7.04
CA ALA A 145 14.00 2.88 -6.34
C ALA A 145 13.62 1.77 -5.36
N ILE A 146 13.87 0.51 -5.73
CA ILE A 146 13.60 -0.65 -4.87
C ILE A 146 14.91 -1.14 -4.27
N THR A 147 15.10 -0.94 -2.98
CA THR A 147 16.35 -1.25 -2.27
C THR A 147 16.11 -2.25 -1.14
N PRO A 148 16.92 -3.32 -1.05
CA PRO A 148 18.06 -3.69 -1.92
C PRO A 148 17.62 -4.25 -3.28
N ARG A 149 16.47 -4.90 -3.34
CA ARG A 149 15.78 -5.45 -4.52
C ARG A 149 14.40 -5.93 -4.10
N PRO A 150 13.47 -6.21 -5.05
CA PRO A 150 12.20 -6.87 -4.73
C PRO A 150 12.44 -8.15 -3.94
N GLN A 151 11.60 -8.39 -2.95
CA GLN A 151 11.69 -9.56 -2.08
C GLN A 151 10.47 -10.45 -2.32
N THR A 152 10.68 -11.77 -2.33
CA THR A 152 9.56 -12.70 -2.31
C THR A 152 8.96 -12.72 -0.91
N LEU A 153 7.72 -12.28 -0.79
CA LEU A 153 6.96 -12.29 0.44
C LEU A 153 5.89 -13.37 0.38
N ARG A 154 5.90 -14.28 1.36
CA ARG A 154 4.84 -15.27 1.54
C ARG A 154 3.73 -14.66 2.38
N LEU A 155 2.54 -14.56 1.80
CA LEU A 155 1.36 -13.98 2.41
C LEU A 155 0.36 -15.08 2.81
N ALA A 156 -0.29 -14.88 3.95
CA ALA A 156 -1.48 -15.62 4.35
C ALA A 156 -2.72 -14.80 3.99
N SER A 157 -3.77 -15.44 3.54
CA SER A 157 -5.05 -14.78 3.32
C SER A 157 -5.64 -14.28 4.64
N HIS A 158 -6.27 -13.11 4.61
CA HIS A 158 -7.08 -12.62 5.72
C HIS A 158 -8.49 -13.25 5.77
N PHE A 159 -8.84 -13.99 4.72
CA PHE A 159 -10.19 -14.53 4.50
C PHE A 159 -10.24 -16.06 4.46
N SER A 160 -9.08 -16.72 4.47
CA SER A 160 -8.94 -18.18 4.46
C SER A 160 -7.68 -18.61 5.21
N ASP A 161 -7.83 -19.47 6.19
CA ASP A 161 -6.69 -19.97 6.99
C ASP A 161 -5.76 -20.88 6.18
N GLU A 162 -6.24 -21.49 5.10
CA GLU A 162 -5.51 -22.43 4.27
C GLU A 162 -4.76 -21.74 3.11
N THR A 163 -5.24 -20.58 2.65
CA THR A 163 -4.69 -19.93 1.46
C THR A 163 -3.38 -19.23 1.76
N ARG A 164 -2.33 -19.62 1.04
CA ARG A 164 -1.00 -18.99 1.06
C ARG A 164 -0.52 -18.79 -0.36
N PHE A 165 0.07 -17.63 -0.63
CA PHE A 165 0.67 -17.32 -1.93
C PHE A 165 1.92 -16.46 -1.75
N SER A 166 2.79 -16.45 -2.76
CA SER A 166 4.05 -15.70 -2.72
C SER A 166 4.09 -14.69 -3.85
N LEU A 167 4.51 -13.49 -3.54
CA LEU A 167 4.58 -12.36 -4.47
C LEU A 167 5.92 -11.64 -4.35
N LEU A 168 6.36 -11.00 -5.43
CA LEU A 168 7.37 -9.97 -5.34
C LEU A 168 6.78 -8.71 -4.68
N ALA A 169 7.48 -8.20 -3.69
CA ALA A 169 7.06 -7.07 -2.90
C ALA A 169 8.23 -6.15 -2.53
N TYR A 170 7.93 -4.93 -2.17
CA TYR A 170 8.91 -4.03 -1.57
C TYR A 170 9.41 -4.57 -0.24
N SER A 171 10.69 -4.31 0.05
CA SER A 171 11.20 -4.48 1.41
C SER A 171 10.55 -3.46 2.35
N ILE A 172 10.52 -3.78 3.63
CA ILE A 172 10.04 -2.84 4.64
C ILE A 172 10.83 -1.53 4.62
N GLU A 173 12.12 -1.61 4.35
CA GLU A 173 13.02 -0.46 4.29
C GLU A 173 12.67 0.46 3.10
N THR A 174 12.31 -0.11 1.93
CA THR A 174 11.82 0.68 0.79
C THR A 174 10.49 1.37 1.10
N ILE A 175 9.54 0.64 1.72
CA ILE A 175 8.25 1.22 2.13
C ILE A 175 8.47 2.41 3.06
N LEU A 176 9.30 2.23 4.08
CA LEU A 176 9.60 3.27 5.07
C LEU A 176 10.32 4.47 4.44
N ALA A 177 11.24 4.24 3.49
CA ALA A 177 11.92 5.29 2.76
C ALA A 177 10.95 6.16 1.94
N GLU A 178 10.00 5.53 1.20
CA GLU A 178 8.96 6.27 0.47
C GLU A 178 8.05 7.07 1.41
N LYS A 179 7.72 6.52 2.60
CA LYS A 179 6.91 7.22 3.60
C LYS A 179 7.65 8.43 4.16
N CYS A 180 8.91 8.27 4.53
CA CYS A 180 9.73 9.38 5.03
C CYS A 180 9.87 10.48 3.97
N GLU A 181 10.15 10.13 2.70
CA GLU A 181 10.21 11.09 1.60
C GLU A 181 8.89 11.85 1.45
N SER A 182 7.77 11.13 1.41
CA SER A 182 6.44 11.73 1.30
C SER A 182 6.13 12.70 2.44
N ILE A 183 6.48 12.34 3.67
CA ILE A 183 6.30 13.18 4.87
C ILE A 183 7.14 14.46 4.76
N LEU A 184 8.44 14.33 4.52
CA LEU A 184 9.34 15.48 4.48
C LEU A 184 9.04 16.42 3.31
N LYS A 185 8.75 15.87 2.12
CA LYS A 185 8.40 16.65 0.93
C LYS A 185 7.10 17.43 1.09
N ARG A 186 6.09 16.84 1.73
CA ARG A 186 4.79 17.47 1.96
C ARG A 186 4.82 18.47 3.10
N ASN A 187 5.71 18.25 4.07
CA ASN A 187 5.88 19.13 5.22
C ASN A 187 4.51 19.45 5.89
N VAL A 188 4.34 20.65 6.41
CA VAL A 188 3.12 21.13 7.08
C VAL A 188 1.87 21.20 6.18
N VAL A 189 2.03 21.15 4.85
CA VAL A 189 0.91 21.13 3.90
C VAL A 189 0.46 19.72 3.54
N GLY A 190 1.05 18.70 4.17
CA GLY A 190 0.70 17.30 3.96
C GLY A 190 -0.74 17.00 4.39
N THR A 191 -1.44 16.17 3.58
CA THR A 191 -2.80 15.71 3.87
C THR A 191 -2.87 14.20 4.03
N ARG A 192 -1.75 13.57 4.43
CA ARG A 192 -1.63 12.11 4.52
C ARG A 192 -1.22 11.64 5.93
N PRO A 193 -2.08 11.78 6.94
CA PRO A 193 -1.78 11.33 8.29
C PRO A 193 -1.47 9.82 8.36
N ARG A 194 -2.00 9.04 7.42
CA ARG A 194 -1.70 7.60 7.31
C ARG A 194 -0.21 7.29 7.11
N ASP A 195 0.60 8.21 6.56
CA ASP A 195 2.02 7.95 6.38
C ASP A 195 2.76 7.93 7.73
N TYR A 196 2.39 8.80 8.68
CA TYR A 196 2.89 8.76 10.06
C TYR A 196 2.45 7.47 10.77
N TYR A 197 1.18 7.08 10.61
CA TYR A 197 0.65 5.84 11.17
C TYR A 197 1.41 4.61 10.64
N ASP A 198 1.63 4.54 9.32
CA ASP A 198 2.33 3.44 8.69
C ASP A 198 3.77 3.31 9.22
N VAL A 199 4.50 4.43 9.38
CA VAL A 199 5.86 4.42 9.99
C VAL A 199 5.79 3.95 11.45
N TYR A 200 4.87 4.52 12.26
CA TYR A 200 4.68 4.15 13.66
C TYR A 200 4.44 2.65 13.83
N MET A 201 3.55 2.07 13.04
CA MET A 201 3.19 0.65 13.15
C MET A 201 4.30 -0.27 12.62
N LEU A 202 4.87 0.05 11.47
CA LEU A 202 5.89 -0.80 10.84
C LEU A 202 7.15 -0.88 11.69
N THR A 203 7.60 0.22 12.29
CA THR A 203 8.79 0.24 13.15
C THR A 203 8.62 -0.53 14.45
N ARG A 204 7.38 -0.70 14.93
CA ARG A 204 7.05 -1.48 16.14
C ARG A 204 6.81 -2.95 15.87
N LEU A 205 6.14 -3.26 14.76
CA LEU A 205 5.71 -4.62 14.46
C LEU A 205 6.70 -5.41 13.61
N ARG A 206 7.70 -4.74 13.03
CA ARG A 206 8.66 -5.35 12.11
C ARG A 206 10.09 -4.91 12.42
N LYS A 207 11.02 -5.81 12.19
CA LYS A 207 12.45 -5.50 12.34
C LYS A 207 12.93 -4.74 11.11
N VAL A 208 13.37 -3.50 11.30
CA VAL A 208 14.02 -2.66 10.28
C VAL A 208 15.53 -2.80 10.40
N ARG A 209 16.22 -2.95 9.29
CA ARG A 209 17.68 -3.04 9.23
C ARG A 209 18.27 -1.65 8.91
N PRO A 210 18.92 -0.96 9.87
CA PRO A 210 19.29 0.45 9.69
C PRO A 210 20.18 0.72 8.47
N ARG A 211 21.16 -0.14 8.19
CA ARG A 211 22.04 0.01 7.02
C ARG A 211 21.27 -0.09 5.70
N ILE A 212 20.31 -1.02 5.60
CA ILE A 212 19.49 -1.20 4.41
C ILE A 212 18.50 -0.03 4.28
N PHE A 213 17.90 0.39 5.39
CA PHE A 213 17.03 1.56 5.42
C PHE A 213 17.75 2.82 4.96
N ARG A 214 18.99 3.06 5.45
CA ARG A 214 19.83 4.18 4.96
C ARG A 214 19.99 4.15 3.44
N THR A 215 20.35 2.99 2.88
CA THR A 215 20.52 2.86 1.43
C THR A 215 19.20 3.11 0.69
N ALA A 216 18.11 2.55 1.17
CA ALA A 216 16.76 2.76 0.59
C ALA A 216 16.36 4.24 0.65
N LEU A 217 16.61 4.90 1.79
CA LEU A 217 16.32 6.32 2.01
C LEU A 217 17.05 7.20 1.01
N LEU A 218 18.37 7.05 0.93
CA LEU A 218 19.21 7.83 0.01
C LEU A 218 18.77 7.63 -1.45
N SER A 219 18.59 6.38 -1.87
CA SER A 219 18.13 6.06 -3.24
C SER A 219 16.74 6.61 -3.55
N THR A 220 15.83 6.62 -2.59
CA THR A 220 14.47 7.17 -2.76
C THR A 220 14.52 8.69 -2.91
N PHE A 221 15.27 9.38 -2.03
CA PHE A 221 15.39 10.84 -2.07
C PHE A 221 16.12 11.34 -3.32
N GLU A 222 17.18 10.64 -3.75
CA GLU A 222 17.86 10.91 -5.01
C GLU A 222 16.92 10.77 -6.20
N LYS A 223 16.20 9.64 -6.26
CA LYS A 223 15.20 9.37 -7.31
C LYS A 223 14.09 10.41 -7.38
N CYS A 224 13.64 10.91 -6.24
CA CYS A 224 12.59 11.93 -6.14
C CYS A 224 13.12 13.36 -6.30
N GLY A 225 14.44 13.57 -6.45
CA GLY A 225 15.05 14.91 -6.52
C GLY A 225 14.89 15.70 -5.21
N THR A 226 14.78 15.01 -4.06
CA THR A 226 14.48 15.63 -2.76
C THR A 226 15.60 15.47 -1.75
N SER A 227 16.82 15.11 -2.17
CA SER A 227 17.98 14.85 -1.29
C SER A 227 18.32 16.02 -0.36
N SER A 228 18.07 17.26 -0.78
CA SER A 228 18.29 18.45 0.05
C SER A 228 17.40 18.51 1.30
N LEU A 229 16.28 17.76 1.34
CA LEU A 229 15.42 17.70 2.52
C LEU A 229 16.05 16.91 3.67
N LEU A 230 17.01 16.04 3.38
CA LEU A 230 17.68 15.22 4.40
C LEU A 230 18.48 16.05 5.41
N SER A 231 19.05 17.18 4.99
CA SER A 231 19.75 18.10 5.90
C SER A 231 18.80 18.96 6.77
N ARG A 232 17.50 18.95 6.46
CA ARG A 232 16.46 19.76 7.13
C ARG A 232 15.42 18.93 7.86
N THR A 233 15.69 17.64 8.07
CA THR A 233 14.72 16.70 8.66
C THR A 233 14.20 17.18 10.01
N HIS A 234 15.10 17.66 10.88
CA HIS A 234 14.73 18.14 12.21
C HIS A 234 13.77 19.34 12.14
N ASP A 235 14.12 20.37 11.37
CA ASP A 235 13.29 21.57 11.24
C ASP A 235 11.91 21.27 10.66
N ILE A 236 11.87 20.37 9.64
CA ILE A 236 10.63 19.94 9.00
C ILE A 236 9.74 19.22 10.00
N LEU A 237 10.28 18.25 10.74
CA LEU A 237 9.51 17.46 11.71
C LEU A 237 9.06 18.33 12.90
N LEU A 238 9.89 19.27 13.37
CA LEU A 238 9.50 20.25 14.40
C LEU A 238 8.35 21.15 13.90
N GLY A 239 8.43 21.62 12.66
CA GLY A 239 7.36 22.38 12.04
C GLY A 239 6.04 21.60 11.93
N ILE A 240 6.12 20.30 11.62
CA ILE A 240 4.97 19.40 11.56
C ILE A 240 4.35 19.20 12.96
N LEU A 241 5.16 18.96 13.98
CA LEU A 241 4.72 18.81 15.37
C LEU A 241 3.98 20.05 15.87
N ASN A 242 4.49 21.23 15.56
CA ASN A 242 3.90 22.51 15.97
C ASN A 242 2.71 22.94 15.08
N SER A 243 2.38 22.18 14.05
CA SER A 243 1.29 22.52 13.14
C SER A 243 -0.07 22.07 13.66
N ARG A 244 -0.92 23.02 14.09
CA ARG A 244 -2.30 22.74 14.47
C ARG A 244 -3.07 21.99 13.37
N VAL A 245 -2.85 22.35 12.11
CA VAL A 245 -3.53 21.73 10.95
C VAL A 245 -3.16 20.24 10.83
N GLN A 246 -1.90 19.89 11.06
CA GLN A 246 -1.47 18.49 11.04
C GLN A 246 -2.09 17.68 12.20
N GLY A 247 -2.18 18.27 13.40
CA GLY A 247 -2.92 17.68 14.52
C GLY A 247 -4.40 17.45 14.22
N GLU A 248 -5.06 18.40 13.56
CA GLU A 248 -6.46 18.25 13.13
C GLU A 248 -6.64 17.14 12.08
N TYR A 249 -5.70 16.99 11.11
CA TYR A 249 -5.71 15.87 10.16
C TYR A 249 -5.52 14.53 10.87
N TRP A 250 -4.67 14.48 11.90
CA TRP A 250 -4.46 13.27 12.69
C TRP A 250 -5.74 12.87 13.45
N LEU A 251 -6.41 13.81 14.09
CA LEU A 251 -7.67 13.55 14.79
C LEU A 251 -8.76 13.04 13.85
N ARG A 252 -8.90 13.64 12.65
CA ARG A 252 -9.85 13.15 11.62
C ARG A 252 -9.50 11.73 11.17
N TYR A 253 -8.23 11.44 11.00
CA TYR A 253 -7.76 10.10 10.65
C TYR A 253 -8.12 9.07 11.72
N GLN A 254 -7.97 9.40 12.99
CA GLN A 254 -8.37 8.52 14.11
C GLN A 254 -9.88 8.32 14.19
N GLN A 255 -10.68 9.31 13.81
CA GLN A 255 -12.14 9.19 13.73
C GLN A 255 -12.57 8.25 12.60
N GLU A 256 -11.88 8.32 11.46
CA GLU A 256 -12.17 7.48 10.30
C GLU A 256 -11.65 6.05 10.48
N PHE A 257 -10.51 5.89 11.14
CA PHE A 257 -9.83 4.61 11.29
C PHE A 257 -9.62 4.25 12.78
N PRO A 258 -10.55 3.45 13.36
CA PRO A 258 -10.50 3.08 14.78
C PRO A 258 -9.19 2.43 15.23
N TYR A 259 -8.46 1.76 14.34
CA TYR A 259 -7.16 1.16 14.66
C TYR A 259 -6.06 2.20 14.98
N ALA A 260 -6.25 3.47 14.62
CA ALA A 260 -5.32 4.54 14.96
C ALA A 260 -5.63 5.22 16.30
N LYS A 261 -6.77 4.88 16.93
CA LYS A 261 -7.17 5.48 18.23
C LYS A 261 -6.13 5.17 19.30
N GLY A 262 -5.92 6.15 20.18
CA GLY A 262 -4.99 6.03 21.31
C GLY A 262 -3.52 6.26 20.97
N ILE A 263 -3.18 6.50 19.70
CA ILE A 263 -1.82 6.89 19.30
C ILE A 263 -1.74 8.41 19.28
N ALA A 264 -0.90 9.00 20.11
CA ALA A 264 -0.69 10.46 20.08
C ALA A 264 -0.02 10.88 18.75
N PHE A 265 -0.36 12.07 18.27
CA PHE A 265 0.25 12.60 17.04
C PHE A 265 1.77 12.72 17.18
N ASP A 266 2.20 13.22 18.34
CA ASP A 266 3.62 13.37 18.66
C ASP A 266 4.36 12.03 18.61
N ASP A 267 3.76 10.94 19.12
CA ASP A 267 4.36 9.61 19.07
C ASP A 267 4.52 9.12 17.64
N ALA A 268 3.53 9.40 16.77
CA ALA A 268 3.58 9.02 15.37
C ALA A 268 4.68 9.80 14.61
N VAL A 269 4.81 11.11 14.84
CA VAL A 269 5.88 11.95 14.25
C VAL A 269 7.24 11.60 14.83
N ASN A 270 7.36 11.40 16.15
CA ASN A 270 8.62 11.00 16.80
C ASN A 270 9.12 9.63 16.33
N SER A 271 8.22 8.75 15.88
CA SER A 271 8.63 7.49 15.24
C SER A 271 9.34 7.72 13.91
N VAL A 272 8.94 8.76 13.16
CA VAL A 272 9.63 9.16 11.92
C VAL A 272 11.01 9.72 12.25
N ALA A 273 11.11 10.60 13.26
CA ALA A 273 12.38 11.16 13.71
C ALA A 273 13.38 10.05 14.12
N SER A 274 12.95 9.16 15.02
CA SER A 274 13.78 8.04 15.51
C SER A 274 14.23 7.11 14.38
N LEU A 275 13.37 6.87 13.39
CA LEU A 275 13.71 6.06 12.23
C LEU A 275 14.78 6.75 11.37
N LEU A 276 14.65 8.05 11.10
CA LEU A 276 15.62 8.84 10.33
C LEU A 276 16.97 8.93 11.06
N ASP A 277 16.97 9.12 12.39
CA ASP A 277 18.17 9.12 13.22
C ASP A 277 18.90 7.78 13.18
N SER A 278 18.14 6.66 13.14
CA SER A 278 18.72 5.31 13.00
C SER A 278 19.52 5.12 11.71
N ALA A 279 19.24 5.90 10.69
CA ALA A 279 19.98 5.91 9.44
C ALA A 279 21.35 6.63 9.55
N ARG A 280 21.63 7.34 10.66
CA ARG A 280 22.87 8.11 10.89
C ARG A 280 23.23 8.98 9.68
N LEU A 281 22.32 9.89 9.30
CA LEU A 281 22.48 10.76 8.13
C LEU A 281 23.50 11.89 8.33
N GLY A 282 24.02 12.06 9.53
CA GLY A 282 24.89 13.17 9.95
C GLY A 282 26.29 12.79 10.46
N SER A 283 26.80 11.59 10.12
CA SER A 283 28.18 11.21 10.42
C SER A 283 29.01 10.97 9.19
#